data_2623099caf3e947b207ec38d7bcae564
#
_entry.id   2623099caf3e947b207ec38d7bcae564
#
_cell.length_a   1.000
_cell.length_b   1.000
_cell.length_c   1.000
_cell.angle_alpha   90.00
_cell.angle_beta   90.00
_cell.angle_gamma   90.00
#
_symmetry.space_group_name_H-M   'P 1'
#
loop_
_entity.id
_entity.type
_entity.pdbx_description
1 polymer ?
#
loop_
_entity_poly.entity_id
_entity_poly.type
_entity_poly.pdbx_seq_one_letter_code
_entity_poly.pdbx_strand_id
1 'polypeptide(L)'
;MGLLQGKTALITGASRGIGESIARKFAQEGANIAFTFRSSVEKAALLVSELEQHGVKAKGYQSDASSFEAATLLVQEVLTEFGTVDILVNNAGIARDNLLLRMTEQQWDEVMDNNLKSMFNLTKQVLKPMLKSRKGSIINMSSIIGMKGNAGQANYAASKAGIIGFSKSVAQELGSRNIRCNVIAPGFIETDMTENLGGTNREEFLKKIPLGRFGSPDEIANVALFLASDMSSYVSGQVISVCGAMNT
;
A
#
# COMPACT_ATOMS: atom_id res chain seq x y z
N MET A 1 -6.35 13.05 -21.22
CA MET A 1 -7.18 12.09 -20.48
C MET A 1 -6.26 11.35 -19.55
N GLY A 2 -6.55 11.33 -18.24
CA GLY A 2 -5.67 10.72 -17.24
C GLY A 2 -5.61 9.19 -17.40
N LEU A 3 -4.51 8.59 -16.94
CA LEU A 3 -4.27 7.14 -17.05
C LEU A 3 -5.29 6.29 -16.25
N LEU A 4 -5.95 6.89 -15.25
CA LEU A 4 -6.92 6.21 -14.39
C LEU A 4 -8.33 6.79 -14.50
N GLN A 5 -8.62 7.50 -15.59
CA GLN A 5 -9.90 8.19 -15.77
C GLN A 5 -11.10 7.28 -15.52
N GLY A 6 -11.96 7.67 -14.58
CA GLY A 6 -13.18 6.96 -14.22
C GLY A 6 -13.00 5.66 -13.44
N LYS A 7 -11.76 5.24 -13.12
CA LYS A 7 -11.50 4.10 -12.22
C LYS A 7 -11.69 4.51 -10.77
N THR A 8 -12.02 3.57 -9.89
CA THR A 8 -12.11 3.77 -8.45
C THR A 8 -10.98 3.03 -7.75
N ALA A 9 -10.17 3.75 -6.97
CA ALA A 9 -9.10 3.20 -6.16
C ALA A 9 -9.46 3.19 -4.66
N LEU A 10 -9.29 2.04 -4.00
CA LEU A 10 -9.31 1.94 -2.55
C LEU A 10 -7.86 1.86 -2.03
N ILE A 11 -7.46 2.83 -1.21
CA ILE A 11 -6.08 2.97 -0.71
C ILE A 11 -6.09 2.94 0.81
N THR A 12 -5.36 2.01 1.43
CA THR A 12 -5.31 1.92 2.89
C THR A 12 -4.21 2.79 3.49
N GLY A 13 -4.51 3.46 4.62
CA GLY A 13 -3.53 4.26 5.34
C GLY A 13 -3.04 5.48 4.54
N ALA A 14 -3.96 6.20 3.88
CA ALA A 14 -3.61 7.30 2.98
C ALA A 14 -3.70 8.69 3.60
N SER A 15 -3.86 8.82 4.92
CA SER A 15 -3.87 10.14 5.58
C SER A 15 -2.49 10.82 5.70
N ARG A 16 -1.42 10.14 5.27
CA ARG A 16 -0.03 10.65 5.25
C ARG A 16 0.91 9.78 4.41
N GLY A 17 2.10 10.31 4.13
CA GLY A 17 3.22 9.59 3.55
C GLY A 17 2.95 8.96 2.18
N ILE A 18 3.39 7.72 1.99
CA ILE A 18 3.28 7.01 0.70
C ILE A 18 1.83 6.89 0.24
N GLY A 19 0.91 6.52 1.14
CA GLY A 19 -0.50 6.36 0.80
C GLY A 19 -1.16 7.66 0.34
N GLU A 20 -0.84 8.77 0.97
CA GLU A 20 -1.30 10.13 0.61
C GLU A 20 -0.78 10.52 -0.78
N SER A 21 0.52 10.33 -1.04
CA SER A 21 1.11 10.62 -2.34
C SER A 21 0.48 9.76 -3.45
N ILE A 22 0.19 8.47 -3.20
CA ILE A 22 -0.53 7.61 -4.14
C ILE A 22 -1.94 8.16 -4.40
N ALA A 23 -2.67 8.57 -3.36
CA ALA A 23 -4.02 9.12 -3.50
C ALA A 23 -4.03 10.39 -4.36
N ARG A 24 -3.10 11.34 -4.10
CA ARG A 24 -2.92 12.56 -4.89
C ARG A 24 -2.59 12.24 -6.35
N LYS A 25 -1.62 11.36 -6.58
CA LYS A 25 -1.20 10.96 -7.93
C LYS A 25 -2.34 10.32 -8.72
N PHE A 26 -3.12 9.44 -8.08
CA PHE A 26 -4.23 8.77 -8.73
C PHE A 26 -5.39 9.72 -9.04
N ALA A 27 -5.68 10.69 -8.15
CA ALA A 27 -6.69 11.73 -8.39
C ALA A 27 -6.29 12.62 -9.56
N GLN A 28 -5.03 13.06 -9.65
CA GLN A 28 -4.49 13.82 -10.79
C GLN A 28 -4.67 13.08 -12.12
N GLU A 29 -4.65 11.76 -12.08
CA GLU A 29 -4.84 10.88 -13.25
C GLU A 29 -6.32 10.47 -13.48
N GLY A 30 -7.26 11.11 -12.77
CA GLY A 30 -8.69 10.99 -12.98
C GLY A 30 -9.36 9.82 -12.25
N ALA A 31 -8.71 9.20 -11.27
CA ALA A 31 -9.34 8.17 -10.45
C ALA A 31 -10.20 8.77 -9.33
N ASN A 32 -11.34 8.17 -9.06
CA ASN A 32 -12.07 8.37 -7.81
C ASN A 32 -11.33 7.68 -6.67
N ILE A 33 -11.26 8.32 -5.50
CA ILE A 33 -10.44 7.86 -4.39
C ILE A 33 -11.29 7.55 -3.15
N ALA A 34 -11.35 6.27 -2.78
CA ALA A 34 -11.72 5.82 -1.45
C ALA A 34 -10.43 5.54 -0.67
N PHE A 35 -10.29 6.08 0.53
CA PHE A 35 -9.09 5.80 1.33
C PHE A 35 -9.41 5.59 2.80
N THR A 36 -8.52 4.86 3.51
CA THR A 36 -8.70 4.66 4.94
C THR A 36 -7.69 5.46 5.76
N PHE A 37 -8.12 5.82 6.96
CA PHE A 37 -7.29 6.39 8.02
C PHE A 37 -7.68 5.78 9.38
N ARG A 38 -6.78 5.84 10.38
CA ARG A 38 -7.06 5.28 11.71
C ARG A 38 -7.56 6.34 12.70
N SER A 39 -6.88 7.47 12.80
CA SER A 39 -7.16 8.49 13.83
C SER A 39 -7.11 9.93 13.33
N SER A 40 -6.53 10.21 12.18
CA SER A 40 -6.28 11.58 11.70
C SER A 40 -7.47 12.13 10.90
N VAL A 41 -8.59 12.40 11.57
CA VAL A 41 -9.85 12.85 10.93
C VAL A 41 -9.64 14.17 10.18
N GLU A 42 -8.96 15.15 10.79
CA GLU A 42 -8.72 16.47 10.18
C GLU A 42 -7.85 16.35 8.91
N LYS A 43 -6.75 15.57 8.97
CA LYS A 43 -5.89 15.33 7.79
C LYS A 43 -6.67 14.62 6.69
N ALA A 44 -7.54 13.69 7.04
CA ALA A 44 -8.38 13.00 6.07
C ALA A 44 -9.37 13.94 5.38
N ALA A 45 -10.01 14.86 6.12
CA ALA A 45 -10.92 15.85 5.57
C ALA A 45 -10.20 16.83 4.62
N LEU A 46 -9.01 17.30 5.01
CA LEU A 46 -8.18 18.15 4.15
C LEU A 46 -7.79 17.44 2.86
N LEU A 47 -7.37 16.18 2.95
CA LEU A 47 -7.02 15.39 1.78
C LEU A 47 -8.22 15.19 0.85
N VAL A 48 -9.42 14.89 1.37
CA VAL A 48 -10.64 14.80 0.54
C VAL A 48 -10.85 16.09 -0.25
N SER A 49 -10.85 17.24 0.43
CA SER A 49 -11.06 18.55 -0.23
C SER A 49 -10.03 18.84 -1.32
N GLU A 50 -8.78 18.41 -1.13
CA GLU A 50 -7.72 18.58 -2.10
C GLU A 50 -7.90 17.64 -3.32
N LEU A 51 -8.22 16.37 -3.07
CA LEU A 51 -8.42 15.40 -4.14
C LEU A 51 -9.60 15.79 -5.05
N GLU A 52 -10.67 16.33 -4.47
CA GLU A 52 -11.85 16.78 -5.23
C GLU A 52 -11.57 17.97 -6.15
N GLN A 53 -10.50 18.76 -5.91
CA GLN A 53 -10.07 19.82 -6.83
C GLN A 53 -9.65 19.30 -8.21
N HIS A 54 -9.33 18.01 -8.32
CA HIS A 54 -9.03 17.35 -9.59
C HIS A 54 -10.29 16.89 -10.35
N GLY A 55 -11.49 17.22 -9.86
CA GLY A 55 -12.76 16.85 -10.50
C GLY A 55 -13.13 15.38 -10.34
N VAL A 56 -12.55 14.70 -9.36
CA VAL A 56 -12.83 13.31 -9.00
C VAL A 56 -13.63 13.24 -7.70
N LYS A 57 -14.30 12.12 -7.46
CA LYS A 57 -14.95 11.85 -6.18
C LYS A 57 -13.93 11.31 -5.17
N ALA A 58 -13.89 11.85 -3.97
CA ALA A 58 -13.02 11.39 -2.91
C ALA A 58 -13.78 11.19 -1.58
N LYS A 59 -13.43 10.14 -0.82
CA LYS A 59 -13.99 9.91 0.52
C LYS A 59 -13.00 9.16 1.41
N GLY A 60 -12.82 9.68 2.62
CA GLY A 60 -12.05 9.04 3.68
C GLY A 60 -12.95 8.19 4.58
N TYR A 61 -12.47 7.02 4.98
CA TYR A 61 -13.14 6.09 5.87
C TYR A 61 -12.26 5.81 7.08
N GLN A 62 -12.81 5.97 8.28
CA GLN A 62 -12.13 5.53 9.48
C GLN A 62 -12.32 4.01 9.63
N SER A 63 -11.25 3.24 9.52
CA SER A 63 -11.34 1.78 9.53
C SER A 63 -10.08 1.15 10.10
N ASP A 64 -10.26 0.05 10.83
CA ASP A 64 -9.20 -0.86 11.24
C ASP A 64 -9.22 -2.10 10.34
N ALA A 65 -8.34 -2.12 9.35
CA ALA A 65 -8.27 -3.22 8.39
C ALA A 65 -7.81 -4.55 9.01
N SER A 66 -7.27 -4.57 10.24
CA SER A 66 -6.92 -5.82 10.96
C SER A 66 -8.16 -6.64 11.32
N SER A 67 -9.32 -5.99 11.47
CA SER A 67 -10.63 -6.64 11.66
C SER A 67 -11.22 -7.07 10.32
N PHE A 68 -11.55 -8.37 10.21
CA PHE A 68 -12.21 -8.90 9.01
C PHE A 68 -13.60 -8.31 8.79
N GLU A 69 -14.34 -8.10 9.89
CA GLU A 69 -15.67 -7.49 9.85
C GLU A 69 -15.61 -6.04 9.40
N ALA A 70 -14.68 -5.24 9.96
CA ALA A 70 -14.46 -3.85 9.55
C ALA A 70 -14.06 -3.75 8.06
N ALA A 71 -13.23 -4.66 7.57
CA ALA A 71 -12.87 -4.72 6.16
C ALA A 71 -14.08 -5.06 5.26
N THR A 72 -15.00 -5.92 5.74
CA THR A 72 -16.23 -6.25 5.02
C THR A 72 -17.16 -5.05 4.92
N LEU A 73 -17.39 -4.37 6.03
CA LEU A 73 -18.24 -3.15 6.08
C LEU A 73 -17.65 -2.04 5.21
N LEU A 74 -16.35 -1.80 5.31
CA LEU A 74 -15.64 -0.80 4.51
C LEU A 74 -15.87 -1.02 3.01
N VAL A 75 -15.65 -2.24 2.51
CA VAL A 75 -15.81 -2.52 1.08
C VAL A 75 -17.28 -2.39 0.65
N GLN A 76 -18.25 -2.76 1.49
CA GLN A 76 -19.67 -2.53 1.22
C GLN A 76 -20.01 -1.04 1.13
N GLU A 77 -19.49 -0.21 2.04
CA GLU A 77 -19.67 1.24 2.00
C GLU A 77 -19.02 1.86 0.74
N VAL A 78 -17.81 1.43 0.39
CA VAL A 78 -17.14 1.88 -0.84
C VAL A 78 -17.93 1.49 -2.08
N LEU A 79 -18.45 0.28 -2.16
CA LEU A 79 -19.28 -0.14 -3.29
C LEU A 79 -20.61 0.62 -3.37
N THR A 80 -21.22 0.95 -2.23
CA THR A 80 -22.44 1.78 -2.18
C THR A 80 -22.16 3.19 -2.69
N GLU A 81 -21.01 3.76 -2.31
CA GLU A 81 -20.64 5.14 -2.63
C GLU A 81 -20.09 5.29 -4.06
N PHE A 82 -19.24 4.38 -4.51
CA PHE A 82 -18.51 4.48 -5.78
C PHE A 82 -18.97 3.48 -6.85
N GLY A 83 -19.77 2.49 -6.50
CA GLY A 83 -20.28 1.47 -7.42
C GLY A 83 -19.29 0.35 -7.74
N THR A 84 -17.98 0.61 -7.68
CA THR A 84 -16.91 -0.35 -8.04
C THR A 84 -15.66 -0.13 -7.21
N VAL A 85 -14.77 -1.13 -7.24
CA VAL A 85 -13.35 -1.01 -6.83
C VAL A 85 -12.52 -1.62 -7.95
N ASP A 86 -11.85 -0.79 -8.72
CA ASP A 86 -10.99 -1.21 -9.85
C ASP A 86 -9.54 -1.43 -9.41
N ILE A 87 -9.10 -0.68 -8.40
CA ILE A 87 -7.73 -0.69 -7.89
C ILE A 87 -7.78 -0.81 -6.37
N LEU A 88 -7.05 -1.78 -5.81
CA LEU A 88 -6.79 -1.88 -4.38
C LEU A 88 -5.31 -1.62 -4.11
N VAL A 89 -5.00 -0.66 -3.24
CA VAL A 89 -3.64 -0.42 -2.73
C VAL A 89 -3.61 -0.73 -1.24
N ASN A 90 -3.06 -1.88 -0.88
CA ASN A 90 -2.80 -2.28 0.49
C ASN A 90 -1.50 -1.64 0.97
N ASN A 91 -1.59 -0.41 1.49
CA ASN A 91 -0.45 0.39 1.93
C ASN A 91 -0.31 0.47 3.45
N ALA A 92 -1.40 0.38 4.21
CA ALA A 92 -1.36 0.45 5.67
C ALA A 92 -0.38 -0.58 6.26
N GLY A 93 0.36 -0.14 7.28
CA GLY A 93 1.28 -1.00 7.99
C GLY A 93 1.94 -0.30 9.16
N ILE A 94 2.44 -1.10 10.11
CA ILE A 94 3.14 -0.64 11.31
C ILE A 94 4.46 -1.38 11.46
N ALA A 95 5.35 -0.82 12.26
CA ALA A 95 6.55 -1.49 12.78
C ALA A 95 6.51 -1.55 14.31
N ARG A 96 7.06 -2.62 14.89
CA ARG A 96 7.27 -2.81 16.32
C ARG A 96 8.63 -3.46 16.49
N ASP A 97 9.65 -2.64 16.29
CA ASP A 97 11.04 -3.10 16.25
C ASP A 97 11.54 -3.50 17.64
N ASN A 98 12.11 -4.68 17.75
CA ASN A 98 12.79 -5.17 18.94
C ASN A 98 13.70 -6.34 18.57
N LEU A 99 14.79 -6.55 19.32
CA LEU A 99 15.61 -7.75 19.17
C LEU A 99 14.75 -9.00 19.46
N LEU A 100 14.94 -10.08 18.71
CA LEU A 100 14.10 -11.28 18.81
C LEU A 100 13.97 -11.80 20.24
N LEU A 101 15.07 -11.81 21.01
CA LEU A 101 15.04 -12.25 22.41
C LEU A 101 14.14 -11.38 23.33
N ARG A 102 13.90 -10.11 22.95
CA ARG A 102 13.10 -9.16 23.72
C ARG A 102 11.74 -8.87 23.09
N MET A 103 11.49 -9.40 21.89
CA MET A 103 10.24 -9.22 21.18
C MET A 103 9.12 -9.95 21.91
N THR A 104 8.06 -9.22 22.23
CA THR A 104 6.88 -9.80 22.87
C THR A 104 5.93 -10.39 21.82
N GLU A 105 5.12 -11.37 22.24
CA GLU A 105 4.04 -11.93 21.42
C GLU A 105 3.11 -10.83 20.90
N GLN A 106 2.75 -9.87 21.75
CA GLN A 106 1.92 -8.73 21.36
C GLN A 106 2.57 -7.91 20.22
N GLN A 107 3.88 -7.64 20.27
CA GLN A 107 4.59 -6.92 19.20
C GLN A 107 4.58 -7.71 17.89
N TRP A 108 4.68 -9.04 17.98
CA TRP A 108 4.58 -9.92 16.82
C TRP A 108 3.17 -9.88 16.23
N ASP A 109 2.14 -10.13 17.03
CA ASP A 109 0.75 -10.21 16.59
C ASP A 109 0.25 -8.87 16.01
N GLU A 110 0.55 -7.74 16.68
CA GLU A 110 0.20 -6.43 16.15
C GLU A 110 0.75 -6.21 14.73
N VAL A 111 2.00 -6.61 14.47
CA VAL A 111 2.61 -6.44 13.14
C VAL A 111 1.99 -7.40 12.13
N MET A 112 1.76 -8.65 12.48
CA MET A 112 1.15 -9.63 11.59
C MET A 112 -0.29 -9.25 11.25
N ASP A 113 -1.09 -8.83 12.22
CA ASP A 113 -2.48 -8.44 12.02
C ASP A 113 -2.61 -7.16 11.18
N ASN A 114 -1.79 -6.13 11.49
CA ASN A 114 -1.88 -4.85 10.77
C ASN A 114 -1.25 -4.88 9.38
N ASN A 115 -0.20 -5.68 9.14
CA ASN A 115 0.51 -5.67 7.87
C ASN A 115 0.04 -6.78 6.91
N LEU A 116 -0.11 -8.01 7.40
CA LEU A 116 -0.38 -9.18 6.55
C LEU A 116 -1.85 -9.57 6.55
N LYS A 117 -2.46 -9.73 7.72
CA LYS A 117 -3.86 -10.12 7.83
C LYS A 117 -4.81 -9.04 7.29
N SER A 118 -4.52 -7.76 7.54
CA SER A 118 -5.30 -6.64 6.99
C SER A 118 -5.36 -6.67 5.46
N MET A 119 -4.22 -6.93 4.82
CA MET A 119 -4.12 -7.07 3.38
C MET A 119 -4.96 -8.25 2.87
N PHE A 120 -4.89 -9.42 3.52
CA PHE A 120 -5.75 -10.56 3.21
C PHE A 120 -7.24 -10.18 3.33
N ASN A 121 -7.63 -9.54 4.44
CA ASN A 121 -9.00 -9.16 4.69
C ASN A 121 -9.57 -8.33 3.54
N LEU A 122 -8.90 -7.24 3.18
CA LEU A 122 -9.36 -6.34 2.12
C LEU A 122 -9.30 -6.97 0.74
N THR A 123 -8.19 -7.66 0.42
CA THR A 123 -8.07 -8.36 -0.86
C THR A 123 -9.26 -9.30 -1.06
N LYS A 124 -9.59 -10.13 -0.07
CA LYS A 124 -10.72 -11.06 -0.14
C LYS A 124 -12.05 -10.35 -0.41
N GLN A 125 -12.30 -9.20 0.21
CA GLN A 125 -13.56 -8.47 0.04
C GLN A 125 -13.71 -7.84 -1.36
N VAL A 126 -12.63 -7.31 -1.94
CA VAL A 126 -12.69 -6.70 -3.28
C VAL A 126 -12.72 -7.74 -4.41
N LEU A 127 -12.42 -9.01 -4.15
CA LEU A 127 -12.45 -10.04 -5.19
C LEU A 127 -13.81 -10.19 -5.85
N LYS A 128 -14.89 -10.14 -5.08
CA LYS A 128 -16.25 -10.32 -5.63
C LYS A 128 -16.60 -9.29 -6.72
N PRO A 129 -16.46 -7.98 -6.50
CA PRO A 129 -16.68 -6.98 -7.56
C PRO A 129 -15.67 -7.09 -8.71
N MET A 130 -14.38 -7.34 -8.44
CA MET A 130 -13.35 -7.49 -9.48
C MET A 130 -13.58 -8.73 -10.36
N LEU A 131 -14.01 -9.86 -9.78
CA LEU A 131 -14.37 -11.07 -10.53
C LEU A 131 -15.59 -10.85 -11.42
N LYS A 132 -16.58 -10.09 -10.94
CA LYS A 132 -17.78 -9.74 -11.71
C LYS A 132 -17.44 -8.85 -12.91
N SER A 133 -16.58 -7.86 -12.73
CA SER A 133 -16.13 -6.96 -13.81
C SER A 133 -15.06 -7.58 -14.71
N ARG A 134 -14.43 -8.69 -14.30
CA ARG A 134 -13.26 -9.31 -14.96
C ARG A 134 -12.12 -8.31 -15.20
N LYS A 135 -11.92 -7.41 -14.26
CA LYS A 135 -10.88 -6.37 -14.29
C LYS A 135 -10.50 -5.97 -12.87
N GLY A 136 -9.20 -5.80 -12.63
CA GLY A 136 -8.72 -5.31 -11.33
C GLY A 136 -7.20 -5.20 -11.27
N SER A 137 -6.71 -4.29 -10.44
CA SER A 137 -5.29 -4.19 -10.09
C SER A 137 -5.14 -4.13 -8.58
N ILE A 138 -4.45 -5.12 -8.02
CA ILE A 138 -4.12 -5.20 -6.60
C ILE A 138 -2.64 -4.87 -6.45
N ILE A 139 -2.32 -3.87 -5.62
CA ILE A 139 -0.98 -3.39 -5.36
C ILE A 139 -0.71 -3.50 -3.85
N ASN A 140 0.25 -4.32 -3.48
CA ASN A 140 0.57 -4.61 -2.09
C ASN A 140 1.91 -3.98 -1.72
N MET A 141 1.95 -3.21 -0.61
CA MET A 141 3.17 -2.56 -0.14
C MET A 141 3.96 -3.51 0.77
N SER A 142 5.05 -4.07 0.22
CA SER A 142 6.05 -4.79 0.99
C SER A 142 7.15 -3.83 1.50
N SER A 143 8.38 -4.27 1.51
CA SER A 143 9.61 -3.53 1.83
C SER A 143 10.80 -4.34 1.34
N ILE A 144 11.94 -3.69 1.10
CA ILE A 144 13.21 -4.40 0.94
C ILE A 144 13.56 -5.25 2.17
N ILE A 145 13.05 -4.87 3.34
CA ILE A 145 13.23 -5.65 4.58
C ILE A 145 12.53 -7.02 4.48
N GLY A 146 11.41 -7.11 3.80
CA GLY A 146 10.75 -8.39 3.51
C GLY A 146 11.54 -9.30 2.56
N MET A 147 12.51 -8.75 1.82
CA MET A 147 13.35 -9.50 0.89
C MET A 147 14.67 -9.96 1.51
N LYS A 148 15.28 -9.13 2.35
CA LYS A 148 16.63 -9.40 2.90
C LYS A 148 16.69 -9.56 4.42
N GLY A 149 15.61 -9.22 5.14
CA GLY A 149 15.62 -9.15 6.59
C GLY A 149 16.33 -7.90 7.13
N ASN A 150 16.19 -7.67 8.43
CA ASN A 150 16.95 -6.67 9.18
C ASN A 150 16.96 -7.04 10.66
N ALA A 151 18.09 -6.84 11.35
CA ALA A 151 18.19 -7.08 12.79
C ALA A 151 17.17 -6.19 13.54
N GLY A 152 16.48 -6.78 14.53
CA GLY A 152 15.45 -6.09 15.31
C GLY A 152 14.08 -5.98 14.61
N GLN A 153 13.91 -6.53 13.41
CA GLN A 153 12.67 -6.43 12.63
C GLN A 153 12.15 -7.80 12.18
N ALA A 154 12.32 -8.85 12.97
CA ALA A 154 11.91 -10.20 12.58
C ALA A 154 10.41 -10.30 12.27
N ASN A 155 9.53 -9.67 13.07
CA ASN A 155 8.09 -9.58 12.85
C ASN A 155 7.76 -8.80 11.56
N TYR A 156 8.37 -7.64 11.40
CA TYR A 156 8.15 -6.80 10.21
C TYR A 156 8.64 -7.50 8.94
N ALA A 157 9.85 -8.05 8.95
CA ALA A 157 10.40 -8.81 7.84
C ALA A 157 9.51 -10.00 7.45
N ALA A 158 9.05 -10.78 8.45
CA ALA A 158 8.12 -11.89 8.22
C ALA A 158 6.81 -11.44 7.59
N SER A 159 6.20 -10.35 8.09
CA SER A 159 4.96 -9.81 7.53
C SER A 159 5.14 -9.35 6.09
N LYS A 160 6.25 -8.64 5.78
CA LYS A 160 6.53 -8.11 4.45
C LYS A 160 6.97 -9.20 3.45
N ALA A 161 7.63 -10.26 3.91
CA ALA A 161 7.91 -11.45 3.11
C ALA A 161 6.61 -12.23 2.81
N GLY A 162 5.72 -12.38 3.80
CA GLY A 162 4.41 -13.00 3.63
C GLY A 162 3.56 -12.31 2.56
N ILE A 163 3.60 -10.98 2.48
CA ILE A 163 2.95 -10.19 1.43
C ILE A 163 3.42 -10.62 0.03
N ILE A 164 4.72 -10.87 -0.14
CA ILE A 164 5.28 -11.30 -1.42
C ILE A 164 4.74 -12.67 -1.84
N GLY A 165 4.77 -13.65 -0.94
CA GLY A 165 4.24 -14.99 -1.18
C GLY A 165 2.75 -14.98 -1.50
N PHE A 166 1.96 -14.27 -0.67
CA PHE A 166 0.52 -14.08 -0.89
C PHE A 166 0.22 -13.48 -2.26
N SER A 167 0.91 -12.39 -2.63
CA SER A 167 0.65 -11.68 -3.88
C SER A 167 0.92 -12.55 -5.12
N LYS A 168 1.96 -13.38 -5.08
CA LYS A 168 2.27 -14.34 -6.16
C LYS A 168 1.17 -15.38 -6.32
N SER A 169 0.65 -15.92 -5.21
CA SER A 169 -0.45 -16.89 -5.23
C SER A 169 -1.74 -16.27 -5.80
N VAL A 170 -2.09 -15.05 -5.33
CA VAL A 170 -3.26 -14.31 -5.83
C VAL A 170 -3.13 -13.99 -7.32
N ALA A 171 -1.93 -13.62 -7.79
CA ALA A 171 -1.69 -13.35 -9.21
C ALA A 171 -1.93 -14.59 -10.08
N GLN A 172 -1.52 -15.77 -9.64
CA GLN A 172 -1.75 -17.05 -10.35
C GLN A 172 -3.23 -17.44 -10.34
N GLU A 173 -3.89 -17.31 -9.21
CA GLU A 173 -5.31 -17.67 -9.05
C GLU A 173 -6.23 -16.77 -9.90
N LEU A 174 -5.94 -15.47 -9.96
CA LEU A 174 -6.84 -14.48 -10.56
C LEU A 174 -6.48 -14.08 -11.99
N GLY A 175 -5.35 -14.53 -12.52
CA GLY A 175 -4.87 -14.15 -13.85
C GLY A 175 -5.87 -14.46 -14.98
N SER A 176 -6.56 -15.62 -14.93
CA SER A 176 -7.60 -16.00 -15.89
C SER A 176 -8.84 -15.08 -15.87
N ARG A 177 -8.96 -14.25 -14.86
CA ARG A 177 -10.03 -13.24 -14.66
C ARG A 177 -9.57 -11.83 -15.00
N ASN A 178 -8.37 -11.67 -15.57
CA ASN A 178 -7.79 -10.37 -15.89
C ASN A 178 -7.64 -9.46 -14.66
N ILE A 179 -7.37 -10.05 -13.48
CA ILE A 179 -7.06 -9.34 -12.25
C ILE A 179 -5.58 -9.53 -11.99
N ARG A 180 -4.84 -8.42 -11.91
CA ARG A 180 -3.41 -8.41 -11.65
C ARG A 180 -3.12 -8.18 -10.18
N CYS A 181 -2.07 -8.79 -9.65
CA CYS A 181 -1.62 -8.58 -8.28
C CYS A 181 -0.10 -8.42 -8.28
N ASN A 182 0.39 -7.27 -7.82
CA ASN A 182 1.82 -6.95 -7.79
C ASN A 182 2.22 -6.36 -6.45
N VAL A 183 3.51 -6.35 -6.19
CA VAL A 183 4.12 -5.85 -4.97
C VAL A 183 5.06 -4.70 -5.29
N ILE A 184 5.00 -3.63 -4.50
CA ILE A 184 6.05 -2.62 -4.44
C ILE A 184 6.84 -2.88 -3.15
N ALA A 185 8.17 -2.89 -3.25
CA ALA A 185 9.08 -3.03 -2.12
C ALA A 185 9.93 -1.74 -1.97
N PRO A 186 9.45 -0.75 -1.20
CA PRO A 186 10.19 0.47 -0.95
C PRO A 186 11.49 0.22 -0.17
N GLY A 187 12.50 1.05 -0.44
CA GLY A 187 13.66 1.25 0.41
C GLY A 187 13.40 2.29 1.49
N PHE A 188 14.40 3.13 1.79
CA PHE A 188 14.21 4.29 2.67
C PHE A 188 13.54 5.42 1.90
N ILE A 189 12.34 5.79 2.35
CA ILE A 189 11.51 6.85 1.76
C ILE A 189 11.33 7.96 2.80
N GLU A 190 11.43 9.21 2.39
CA GLU A 190 11.21 10.38 3.25
C GLU A 190 9.75 10.47 3.67
N THR A 191 9.47 10.11 4.93
CA THR A 191 8.14 10.13 5.56
C THR A 191 8.31 10.40 7.04
N ASP A 192 7.23 10.74 7.75
CA ASP A 192 7.23 10.90 9.22
C ASP A 192 7.89 9.70 9.93
N MET A 193 7.82 8.51 9.34
CA MET A 193 8.42 7.29 9.91
C MET A 193 9.95 7.30 9.84
N THR A 194 10.53 8.00 8.87
CA THR A 194 11.98 8.10 8.65
C THR A 194 12.58 9.43 9.13
N GLU A 195 11.78 10.46 9.38
CA GLU A 195 12.22 11.75 9.93
C GLU A 195 12.87 11.62 11.30
N ASN A 196 12.42 10.67 12.10
CA ASN A 196 12.95 10.41 13.45
C ASN A 196 14.26 9.58 13.47
N LEU A 197 14.82 9.24 12.30
CA LEU A 197 16.14 8.64 12.22
C LEU A 197 17.17 9.74 12.53
N GLY A 198 17.68 9.80 13.76
CA GLY A 198 18.67 10.81 14.20
C GLY A 198 19.86 10.92 13.25
N GLY A 199 20.50 12.09 13.18
CA GLY A 199 21.47 12.47 12.14
C GLY A 199 22.57 11.45 11.83
N THR A 200 23.20 10.84 12.83
CA THR A 200 24.23 9.79 12.65
C THR A 200 23.68 8.53 11.96
N ASN A 201 22.48 8.12 12.30
CA ASN A 201 21.84 6.96 11.66
C ASN A 201 21.45 7.27 10.21
N ARG A 202 21.02 8.52 9.91
CA ARG A 202 20.66 8.93 8.54
C ARG A 202 21.85 8.82 7.58
N GLU A 203 23.04 9.28 8.00
CA GLU A 203 24.27 9.18 7.18
C GLU A 203 24.67 7.73 6.92
N GLU A 204 24.53 6.85 7.91
CA GLU A 204 24.83 5.44 7.75
C GLU A 204 23.88 4.74 6.76
N PHE A 205 22.61 5.13 6.76
CA PHE A 205 21.65 4.62 5.78
C PHE A 205 21.92 5.15 4.38
N LEU A 206 22.29 6.44 4.25
CA LEU A 206 22.67 7.03 2.95
C LEU A 206 23.84 6.30 2.30
N LYS A 207 24.85 5.89 3.08
CA LYS A 207 26.00 5.11 2.58
C LYS A 207 25.61 3.75 2.00
N LYS A 208 24.46 3.21 2.41
CA LYS A 208 23.93 1.91 1.93
C LYS A 208 23.05 2.05 0.69
N ILE A 209 22.74 3.26 0.25
CA ILE A 209 21.91 3.54 -0.92
C ILE A 209 22.80 3.99 -2.08
N PRO A 210 22.98 3.17 -3.13
CA PRO A 210 23.85 3.55 -4.26
C PRO A 210 23.47 4.88 -4.94
N LEU A 211 22.16 5.23 -4.99
CA LEU A 211 21.73 6.55 -5.50
C LEU A 211 22.01 7.71 -4.53
N GLY A 212 22.59 7.47 -3.33
CA GLY A 212 23.08 8.49 -2.39
C GLY A 212 22.00 9.36 -1.74
N ARG A 213 20.73 9.01 -1.87
CA ARG A 213 19.61 9.76 -1.28
C ARG A 213 18.46 8.83 -0.87
N PHE A 214 17.60 9.28 0.02
CA PHE A 214 16.30 8.65 0.25
C PHE A 214 15.39 8.89 -0.95
N GLY A 215 14.46 7.98 -1.18
CA GLY A 215 13.39 8.16 -2.14
C GLY A 215 12.30 9.07 -1.60
N SER A 216 11.55 9.71 -2.48
CA SER A 216 10.35 10.46 -2.12
C SER A 216 9.10 9.57 -2.18
N PRO A 217 8.01 9.90 -1.45
CA PRO A 217 6.73 9.24 -1.60
C PRO A 217 6.21 9.25 -3.05
N ASP A 218 6.51 10.30 -3.81
CA ASP A 218 6.09 10.43 -5.21
C ASP A 218 6.75 9.42 -6.14
N GLU A 219 7.98 9.00 -5.84
CA GLU A 219 8.64 7.93 -6.60
C GLU A 219 7.93 6.59 -6.42
N ILE A 220 7.39 6.33 -5.23
CA ILE A 220 6.53 5.17 -4.99
C ILE A 220 5.18 5.32 -5.70
N ALA A 221 4.58 6.52 -5.63
CA ALA A 221 3.29 6.80 -6.27
C ALA A 221 3.36 6.64 -7.80
N ASN A 222 4.49 7.00 -8.44
CA ASN A 222 4.69 6.80 -9.87
C ASN A 222 4.71 5.31 -10.26
N VAL A 223 5.36 4.46 -9.45
CA VAL A 223 5.35 3.00 -9.67
C VAL A 223 3.96 2.42 -9.39
N ALA A 224 3.27 2.91 -8.37
CA ALA A 224 1.89 2.52 -8.11
C ALA A 224 0.96 2.90 -9.27
N LEU A 225 1.12 4.09 -9.86
CA LEU A 225 0.37 4.53 -11.04
C LEU A 225 0.62 3.61 -12.24
N PHE A 226 1.88 3.26 -12.53
CA PHE A 226 2.22 2.28 -13.56
C PHE A 226 1.48 0.96 -13.34
N LEU A 227 1.53 0.42 -12.11
CA LEU A 227 0.86 -0.85 -11.78
C LEU A 227 -0.67 -0.76 -11.78
N ALA A 228 -1.25 0.40 -11.51
CA ALA A 228 -2.69 0.64 -11.53
C ALA A 228 -3.24 0.81 -12.96
N SER A 229 -2.41 1.27 -13.88
CA SER A 229 -2.79 1.61 -15.26
C SER A 229 -2.69 0.43 -16.23
N ASP A 230 -3.21 0.63 -17.43
CA ASP A 230 -3.13 -0.36 -18.51
C ASP A 230 -1.71 -0.49 -19.10
N MET A 231 -0.77 0.43 -18.74
CA MET A 231 0.65 0.33 -19.09
C MET A 231 1.31 -0.95 -18.53
N SER A 232 0.75 -1.52 -17.47
CA SER A 232 1.21 -2.76 -16.83
C SER A 232 0.28 -3.95 -17.09
N SER A 233 -0.46 -3.93 -18.21
CA SER A 233 -1.48 -4.96 -18.53
C SER A 233 -0.95 -6.40 -18.55
N TYR A 234 0.33 -6.60 -18.81
CA TYR A 234 0.99 -7.93 -18.81
C TYR A 234 1.91 -8.13 -17.59
N VAL A 235 1.84 -7.27 -16.56
CA VAL A 235 2.65 -7.35 -15.34
C VAL A 235 1.78 -7.86 -14.19
N SER A 236 2.01 -9.10 -13.74
CA SER A 236 1.33 -9.71 -12.59
C SER A 236 2.28 -10.65 -11.85
N GLY A 237 2.16 -10.74 -10.52
CA GLY A 237 3.01 -11.55 -9.65
C GLY A 237 4.41 -10.97 -9.42
N GLN A 238 4.68 -9.73 -9.82
CA GLN A 238 6.00 -9.13 -9.74
C GLN A 238 6.23 -8.38 -8.43
N VAL A 239 7.50 -8.32 -8.02
CA VAL A 239 7.98 -7.50 -6.90
C VAL A 239 8.88 -6.42 -7.49
N ILE A 240 8.45 -5.16 -7.40
CA ILE A 240 9.22 -4.03 -7.90
C ILE A 240 9.87 -3.33 -6.72
N SER A 241 11.19 -3.44 -6.62
CA SER A 241 11.98 -2.71 -5.63
C SER A 241 12.14 -1.24 -6.04
N VAL A 242 11.76 -0.32 -5.16
CA VAL A 242 11.94 1.12 -5.34
C VAL A 242 12.83 1.60 -4.19
N CYS A 243 14.14 1.40 -4.32
CA CYS A 243 15.06 1.44 -3.19
C CYS A 243 16.43 2.07 -3.49
N GLY A 244 16.58 2.76 -4.63
CA GLY A 244 17.87 3.37 -5.01
C GLY A 244 19.01 2.35 -5.17
N ALA A 245 18.70 1.14 -5.66
CA ALA A 245 19.62 0.00 -5.82
C ALA A 245 20.12 -0.61 -4.48
N MET A 246 19.47 -0.34 -3.35
CA MET A 246 19.84 -0.87 -2.04
C MET A 246 19.62 -2.40 -1.92
N ASN A 247 18.81 -2.96 -2.79
CA ASN A 247 18.49 -4.39 -2.87
C ASN A 247 18.65 -4.86 -4.30
N THR A 248 19.91 -5.08 -4.69
CA THR A 248 20.32 -5.65 -5.97
C THR A 248 21.12 -6.89 -5.74
#